data_d0fd6e95221651e3c1d60f5d89b0c213
#
_entry.id   d0fd6e95221651e3c1d60f5d89b0c213
#
_cell.length_a   1.000
_cell.length_b   1.000
_cell.length_c   1.000
_cell.angle_alpha   90.00
_cell.angle_beta   90.00
_cell.angle_gamma   90.00
#
_symmetry.space_group_name_H-M   'P 1'
#
loop_
_entity.id
_entity.type
_entity.pdbx_description
1 polymer ?
#
loop_
_entity_poly.entity_id
_entity_poly.type
_entity_poly.pdbx_seq_one_letter_code
_entity_poly.pdbx_strand_id
1 'polypeptide(L)'
;MEERQIVLDFTGCKYITEVHWRIRDTFHFPDFYGENLDALWDRGCDYIGSWKPEILTYIVIRGVYQLPKDIREYFLDKIMAVFYDIEKFYKDFKIKVKFEIED
;
A
#
# COMPACT_ATOMS: atom_id res chain seq x y z
N MET A 1 11.85 -4.90 19.55
CA MET A 1 11.50 -4.91 18.12
C MET A 1 11.67 -3.52 17.55
N GLU A 2 12.39 -3.41 16.46
CA GLU A 2 12.52 -2.13 15.76
C GLU A 2 11.23 -1.77 15.04
N GLU A 3 10.98 -0.48 14.94
CA GLU A 3 9.83 0.03 14.21
C GLU A 3 10.31 0.98 13.11
N ARG A 4 9.64 0.97 11.98
CA ARG A 4 9.88 1.94 10.91
C ARG A 4 8.55 2.38 10.30
N GLN A 5 8.60 3.47 9.57
CA GLN A 5 7.42 4.06 8.94
C GLN A 5 7.70 4.34 7.48
N ILE A 6 6.76 3.96 6.63
CA ILE A 6 6.77 4.30 5.21
C ILE A 6 5.51 5.14 4.96
N VAL A 7 5.66 6.30 4.35
CA VAL A 7 4.54 7.19 4.05
C VAL A 7 4.12 7.00 2.60
N LEU A 8 2.85 6.70 2.40
CA LEU A 8 2.22 6.56 1.09
C LEU A 8 1.22 7.70 0.96
N ASP A 9 1.60 8.75 0.24
CA ASP A 9 0.85 10.00 0.17
C ASP A 9 0.16 10.15 -1.19
N PHE A 10 -1.15 10.32 -1.17
CA PHE A 10 -1.98 10.49 -2.37
C PHE A 10 -2.45 11.93 -2.57
N THR A 11 -1.94 12.87 -1.78
CA THR A 11 -2.31 14.27 -1.91
C THR A 11 -2.07 14.75 -3.34
N GLY A 12 -3.08 15.37 -3.95
CA GLY A 12 -3.00 15.89 -5.30
C GLY A 12 -3.34 14.91 -6.41
N CYS A 13 -3.54 13.63 -6.11
CA CYS A 13 -3.97 12.66 -7.10
C CYS A 13 -5.41 12.92 -7.53
N LYS A 14 -5.66 12.90 -8.85
CA LYS A 14 -6.99 13.14 -9.42
C LYS A 14 -7.48 11.98 -10.28
N TYR A 15 -6.61 11.02 -10.59
CA TYR A 15 -6.92 9.90 -11.47
C TYR A 15 -6.44 8.62 -10.81
N ILE A 16 -7.09 7.50 -11.13
CA ILE A 16 -6.72 6.20 -10.55
C ILE A 16 -5.30 5.78 -10.98
N THR A 17 -4.87 6.16 -12.17
CA THR A 17 -3.50 5.89 -12.62
C THR A 17 -2.47 6.58 -11.73
N GLU A 18 -2.76 7.79 -11.28
CA GLU A 18 -1.87 8.51 -10.36
C GLU A 18 -1.78 7.80 -9.00
N VAL A 19 -2.87 7.22 -8.53
CA VAL A 19 -2.88 6.42 -7.30
C VAL A 19 -1.93 5.23 -7.46
N HIS A 20 -2.04 4.49 -8.55
CA HIS A 20 -1.14 3.36 -8.82
C HIS A 20 0.31 3.80 -8.97
N TRP A 21 0.57 4.95 -9.59
CA TRP A 21 1.93 5.48 -9.74
C TRP A 21 2.55 5.85 -8.38
N ARG A 22 1.77 6.41 -7.46
CA ARG A 22 2.26 6.72 -6.11
C ARG A 22 2.63 5.44 -5.36
N ILE A 23 1.83 4.40 -5.48
CA ILE A 23 2.11 3.09 -4.90
C ILE A 23 3.38 2.51 -5.53
N ARG A 24 3.47 2.52 -6.86
CA ARG A 24 4.64 2.03 -7.59
C ARG A 24 5.92 2.72 -7.13
N ASP A 25 5.89 4.04 -7.06
CA ASP A 25 7.07 4.83 -6.73
C ASP A 25 7.47 4.66 -5.26
N THR A 26 6.51 4.59 -4.36
CA THR A 26 6.77 4.41 -2.93
C THR A 26 7.34 3.03 -2.63
N PHE A 27 6.81 2.00 -3.27
CA PHE A 27 7.22 0.61 -3.04
C PHE A 27 8.28 0.13 -4.04
N HIS A 28 8.74 1.00 -4.93
CA HIS A 28 9.75 0.67 -5.93
C HIS A 28 9.37 -0.50 -6.83
N PHE A 29 8.10 -0.56 -7.23
CA PHE A 29 7.64 -1.55 -8.20
C PHE A 29 8.27 -1.30 -9.57
N PRO A 30 8.44 -2.34 -10.40
CA PRO A 30 8.96 -2.15 -11.75
C PRO A 30 8.00 -1.33 -12.62
N ASP A 31 8.52 -0.71 -13.67
CA ASP A 31 7.72 0.12 -14.58
C ASP A 31 6.58 -0.64 -15.24
N PHE A 32 6.71 -1.95 -15.38
CA PHE A 32 5.67 -2.80 -15.94
C PHE A 32 4.67 -3.32 -14.90
N TYR A 33 4.60 -2.69 -13.74
CA TYR A 33 3.55 -2.97 -12.76
C TYR A 33 2.18 -2.78 -13.45
N GLY A 34 1.33 -3.80 -13.38
CA GLY A 34 0.12 -3.88 -14.19
C GLY A 34 -1.03 -2.94 -13.82
N GLU A 35 -0.87 -2.08 -12.83
CA GLU A 35 -1.85 -1.07 -12.40
C GLU A 35 -3.26 -1.66 -12.17
N ASN A 36 -3.33 -2.84 -11.59
CA ASN A 36 -4.59 -3.50 -11.23
C ASN A 36 -4.46 -4.18 -9.87
N LEU A 37 -5.58 -4.67 -9.33
CA LEU A 37 -5.60 -5.23 -7.98
C LEU A 37 -4.77 -6.50 -7.86
N ASP A 38 -4.77 -7.36 -8.88
CA ASP A 38 -3.97 -8.58 -8.86
C ASP A 38 -2.47 -8.26 -8.86
N ALA A 39 -2.06 -7.30 -9.68
CA ALA A 39 -0.66 -6.85 -9.71
C ALA A 39 -0.28 -6.20 -8.39
N LEU A 40 -1.17 -5.43 -7.78
CA LEU A 40 -0.92 -4.82 -6.48
C LEU A 40 -0.69 -5.89 -5.41
N TRP A 41 -1.50 -6.94 -5.39
CA TRP A 41 -1.32 -8.06 -4.47
C TRP A 41 0.04 -8.72 -4.67
N ASP A 42 0.33 -9.13 -5.91
CA ASP A 42 1.56 -9.86 -6.23
C ASP A 42 2.81 -9.04 -5.91
N ARG A 43 2.86 -7.79 -6.36
CA ARG A 43 4.02 -6.93 -6.15
C ARG A 43 4.14 -6.48 -4.70
N GLY A 44 3.01 -6.23 -4.06
CA GLY A 44 2.99 -5.88 -2.64
C GLY A 44 3.52 -7.00 -1.76
N CYS A 45 3.11 -8.23 -2.01
CA CYS A 45 3.62 -9.38 -1.29
C CYS A 45 5.12 -9.58 -1.51
N ASP A 46 5.59 -9.46 -2.77
CA ASP A 46 7.01 -9.58 -3.07
C ASP A 46 7.84 -8.51 -2.37
N TYR A 47 7.36 -7.27 -2.36
CA TYR A 47 8.05 -6.15 -1.72
C TYR A 47 8.20 -6.40 -0.21
N ILE A 48 7.10 -6.74 0.45
CA ILE A 48 7.09 -6.98 1.89
C ILE A 48 7.87 -8.23 2.24
N GLY A 49 7.78 -9.26 1.42
CA GLY A 49 8.51 -10.51 1.62
C GLY A 49 10.02 -10.36 1.57
N SER A 50 10.53 -9.27 0.98
CA SER A 50 11.96 -8.98 0.93
C SER A 50 12.49 -8.31 2.20
N TRP A 51 11.61 -7.90 3.11
CA TRP A 51 11.99 -7.18 4.33
C TRP A 51 12.63 -8.09 5.35
N LYS A 52 13.47 -7.49 6.20
CA LYS A 52 14.08 -8.22 7.32
C LYS A 52 13.00 -8.55 8.36
N PRO A 53 13.03 -9.77 8.92
CA PRO A 53 12.13 -10.12 10.02
C PRO A 53 12.41 -9.29 11.27
N GLU A 54 11.43 -9.24 12.19
CA GLU A 54 11.55 -8.59 13.49
C GLU A 54 11.53 -7.06 13.43
N ILE A 55 11.23 -6.46 12.26
CA ILE A 55 10.99 -5.04 12.14
C ILE A 55 9.49 -4.85 11.91
N LEU A 56 8.85 -4.05 12.77
CA LEU A 56 7.46 -3.68 12.58
C LEU A 56 7.43 -2.45 11.67
N THR A 57 6.79 -2.57 10.52
CA THR A 57 6.67 -1.47 9.55
C THR A 57 5.23 -0.97 9.53
N TYR A 58 5.06 0.33 9.77
CA TYR A 58 3.80 1.02 9.57
C TYR A 58 3.82 1.69 8.19
N ILE A 59 2.86 1.34 7.36
CA ILE A 59 2.64 2.04 6.10
C ILE A 59 1.52 3.03 6.35
N VAL A 60 1.90 4.30 6.47
CA VAL A 60 0.99 5.39 6.79
C VAL A 60 0.47 5.98 5.49
N ILE A 61 -0.84 5.94 5.32
CA ILE A 61 -1.52 6.36 4.10
C ILE A 61 -2.16 7.71 4.33
N ARG A 62 -1.80 8.68 3.49
CA ARG A 62 -2.27 10.07 3.59
C ARG A 62 -2.93 10.52 2.31
N GLY A 63 -3.82 11.51 2.42
CA GLY A 63 -4.44 12.14 1.27
C GLY A 63 -5.62 11.38 0.67
N VAL A 64 -6.07 10.31 1.31
CA VAL A 64 -7.18 9.50 0.78
C VAL A 64 -8.48 10.29 0.75
N TYR A 65 -8.78 11.03 1.81
CA TYR A 65 -10.04 11.78 1.89
C TYR A 65 -10.06 13.03 1.01
N GLN A 66 -8.93 13.38 0.42
CA GLN A 66 -8.82 14.48 -0.56
C GLN A 66 -8.98 13.98 -2.00
N LEU A 67 -9.04 12.67 -2.21
CA LEU A 67 -9.25 12.10 -3.55
C LEU A 67 -10.65 12.45 -4.08
N PRO A 68 -10.83 12.57 -5.41
CA PRO A 68 -12.17 12.65 -5.99
C PRO A 68 -13.05 11.51 -5.48
N LYS A 69 -14.35 11.79 -5.33
CA LYS A 69 -15.27 10.88 -4.64
C LYS A 69 -15.23 9.45 -5.17
N ASP A 70 -15.28 9.27 -6.49
CA ASP A 70 -15.29 7.94 -7.11
C ASP A 70 -13.98 7.18 -6.85
N ILE A 71 -12.85 7.88 -6.95
CA ILE A 71 -11.53 7.29 -6.69
C ILE A 71 -11.38 6.97 -5.21
N ARG A 72 -11.84 7.86 -4.34
CA ARG A 72 -11.81 7.64 -2.89
C ARG A 72 -12.61 6.40 -2.50
N GLU A 73 -13.82 6.26 -3.03
CA GLU A 73 -14.67 5.10 -2.75
C GLU A 73 -14.00 3.81 -3.23
N TYR A 74 -13.44 3.82 -4.44
CA TYR A 74 -12.71 2.69 -4.98
C TYR A 74 -11.50 2.35 -4.12
N PHE A 75 -10.74 3.36 -3.69
CA PHE A 75 -9.57 3.16 -2.84
C PHE A 75 -9.96 2.48 -1.53
N LEU A 76 -10.94 3.03 -0.84
CA LEU A 76 -11.37 2.50 0.46
C LEU A 76 -11.98 1.11 0.36
N ASP A 77 -12.67 0.81 -0.74
CA ASP A 77 -13.35 -0.48 -0.93
C ASP A 77 -12.43 -1.56 -1.50
N LYS A 78 -11.59 -1.22 -2.48
CA LYS A 78 -10.82 -2.22 -3.24
C LYS A 78 -9.33 -2.20 -2.92
N ILE A 79 -8.70 -1.04 -2.90
CA ILE A 79 -7.25 -0.97 -2.67
C ILE A 79 -6.91 -1.30 -1.22
N MET A 80 -7.65 -0.74 -0.28
CA MET A 80 -7.44 -1.06 1.14
C MET A 80 -7.71 -2.52 1.44
N ALA A 81 -8.67 -3.14 0.74
CA ALA A 81 -8.92 -4.58 0.89
C ALA A 81 -7.67 -5.40 0.53
N VAL A 82 -6.97 -5.03 -0.55
CA VAL A 82 -5.73 -5.70 -0.93
C VAL A 82 -4.65 -5.48 0.14
N PHE A 83 -4.50 -4.26 0.65
CA PHE A 83 -3.53 -3.97 1.70
C PHE A 83 -3.80 -4.77 2.97
N TYR A 84 -5.05 -4.85 3.41
CA TYR A 84 -5.42 -5.64 4.59
C TYR A 84 -5.25 -7.14 4.35
N ASP A 85 -5.47 -7.63 3.14
CA ASP A 85 -5.21 -9.02 2.79
C ASP A 85 -3.72 -9.34 2.86
N ILE A 86 -2.86 -8.43 2.43
CA ILE A 86 -1.41 -8.57 2.55
C ILE A 86 -1.01 -8.60 4.03
N GLU A 87 -1.53 -7.68 4.83
CA GLU A 87 -1.28 -7.63 6.26
C GLU A 87 -1.67 -8.94 6.93
N LYS A 88 -2.84 -9.46 6.60
CA LYS A 88 -3.34 -10.72 7.11
C LYS A 88 -2.48 -11.90 6.67
N PHE A 89 -2.03 -11.89 5.42
CA PHE A 89 -1.16 -12.94 4.87
C PHE A 89 0.14 -13.05 5.68
N TYR A 90 0.73 -11.91 6.06
CA TYR A 90 1.98 -11.90 6.81
C TYR A 90 1.81 -11.99 8.32
N LYS A 91 0.59 -12.09 8.82
CA LYS A 91 0.30 -12.11 10.26
C LYS A 91 1.06 -13.21 11.00
N ASP A 92 1.15 -14.39 10.40
CA ASP A 92 1.79 -15.56 11.03
C ASP A 92 3.27 -15.70 10.68
N PHE A 93 3.80 -14.76 9.89
CA PHE A 93 5.22 -14.72 9.55
C PHE A 93 5.96 -13.80 10.52
N LYS A 94 7.30 -13.88 10.50
CA LYS A 94 8.14 -12.99 11.32
C LYS A 94 8.14 -11.55 10.81
N ILE A 95 7.71 -11.34 9.58
CA ILE A 95 7.59 -10.00 8.99
C ILE A 95 6.29 -9.38 9.49
N LYS A 96 6.39 -8.16 10.03
CA LYS A 96 5.23 -7.45 10.58
C LYS A 96 4.99 -6.17 9.79
N VAL A 97 3.78 -6.01 9.29
CA VAL A 97 3.35 -4.84 8.52
C VAL A 97 1.97 -4.41 8.99
N LYS A 98 1.77 -3.10 9.07
CA LYS A 98 0.45 -2.50 9.33
C LYS A 98 0.19 -1.37 8.38
N PHE A 99 -1.00 -1.37 7.78
CA PHE A 99 -1.47 -0.30 6.91
C PHE A 99 -2.45 0.56 7.70
N GLU A 100 -2.18 1.85 7.77
CA GLU A 100 -3.00 2.80 8.54
C GLU A 100 -3.30 4.04 7.70
N ILE A 101 -4.56 4.48 7.71
CA ILE A 101 -4.95 5.75 7.10
C ILE A 101 -4.84 6.83 8.15
N GLU A 102 -4.11 7.91 7.81
CA GLU A 102 -3.84 9.03 8.72
C GLU A 102 -4.20 10.34 8.03
N ASP A 103 -5.44 10.59 7.76
CA ASP A 103 -5.85 11.86 7.14
C ASP A 103 -6.23 12.90 8.18
#